data_f09d222f24b27938786c9cba44726bfe
#
_entry.id   f09d222f24b27938786c9cba44726bfe
#
_cell.length_a   1.000
_cell.length_b   1.000
_cell.length_c   1.000
_cell.angle_alpha   90.00
_cell.angle_beta   90.00
_cell.angle_gamma   90.00
#
_symmetry.space_group_name_H-M   'P 1'
#
loop_
_entity.id
_entity.type
_entity.pdbx_description
1 polymer ?
#
loop_
_entity_poly.entity_id
_entity_poly.type
_entity_poly.pdbx_seq_one_letter_code
_entity_poly.pdbx_strand_id
1 'polypeptide(L)'
;PEATDNDKFVAYTMLLNQCVAAEGELPTCQDTGTAICIAHKGEDVWTGADDARCIARGVYETYKERNLRYSQVVPFSMIDEKNSGTNLPAQIDIYGGKPGMEYEFLFITKGGGSANKTFLYQQTKALLNEESLTKFIKQHIFDLGTSACPPYHLAICIGGTSAEMCLSTVKKASAGYLDELPTSGNEGGRCFRDLEWEEKVLKICRESGVGAQFGGKYLVHDVRVIRAPRHAASCPVAIGVSCSADRNIKAKITPEGIFLEQLEKNPARFLPKEAPAMSPAVDIDLDEGMDKVRAILTKYPIKTRLNLRGTLIVARDIAHARIKQ
;
A
#
# COMPACT_ATOMS: atom_id res chain seq x y z
N PRO A 1 -10.39 -18.08 3.69
CA PRO A 1 -10.66 -19.06 2.65
C PRO A 1 -11.46 -18.46 1.50
N GLU A 2 -10.88 -18.46 0.30
CA GLU A 2 -11.47 -17.89 -0.89
C GLU A 2 -12.66 -18.72 -1.39
N ALA A 3 -13.61 -18.05 -2.06
CA ALA A 3 -14.89 -18.67 -2.41
C ALA A 3 -14.81 -19.57 -3.66
N THR A 4 -13.96 -19.22 -4.63
CA THR A 4 -13.85 -19.92 -5.91
C THR A 4 -12.46 -20.52 -6.10
N ASP A 5 -12.32 -21.50 -6.97
CA ASP A 5 -11.02 -22.10 -7.28
C ASP A 5 -10.08 -21.09 -7.96
N ASN A 6 -10.62 -20.18 -8.77
CA ASN A 6 -9.84 -19.08 -9.32
C ASN A 6 -9.29 -18.14 -8.23
N ASP A 7 -10.10 -17.81 -7.24
CA ASP A 7 -9.68 -16.94 -6.14
C ASP A 7 -8.62 -17.63 -5.28
N LYS A 8 -8.76 -18.94 -5.03
CA LYS A 8 -7.73 -19.75 -4.35
C LYS A 8 -6.43 -19.78 -5.13
N PHE A 9 -6.51 -19.95 -6.46
CA PHE A 9 -5.34 -19.96 -7.33
C PHE A 9 -4.61 -18.61 -7.31
N VAL A 10 -5.35 -17.49 -7.37
CA VAL A 10 -4.76 -16.15 -7.28
C VAL A 10 -4.05 -15.96 -5.92
N ALA A 11 -4.72 -16.29 -4.81
CA ALA A 11 -4.12 -16.19 -3.47
C ALA A 11 -2.86 -17.07 -3.35
N TYR A 12 -2.90 -18.28 -3.87
CA TYR A 12 -1.76 -19.19 -3.91
C TYR A 12 -0.59 -18.60 -4.71
N THR A 13 -0.88 -18.03 -5.88
CA THR A 13 0.14 -17.39 -6.73
C THR A 13 0.77 -16.16 -6.03
N MET A 14 -0.03 -15.40 -5.29
CA MET A 14 0.50 -14.30 -4.47
C MET A 14 1.43 -14.79 -3.36
N LEU A 15 1.11 -15.91 -2.70
CA LEU A 15 1.99 -16.54 -1.71
C LEU A 15 3.30 -17.04 -2.34
N LEU A 16 3.23 -17.66 -3.53
CA LEU A 16 4.43 -18.07 -4.27
C LEU A 16 5.30 -16.86 -4.61
N ASN A 17 4.71 -15.73 -5.00
CA ASN A 17 5.42 -14.49 -5.25
C ASN A 17 6.15 -13.98 -4.00
N GLN A 18 5.56 -14.14 -2.81
CA GLN A 18 6.23 -13.80 -1.55
C GLN A 18 7.46 -14.69 -1.29
N CYS A 19 7.37 -15.97 -1.66
CA CYS A 19 8.51 -16.89 -1.53
C CYS A 19 9.69 -16.43 -2.42
N VAL A 20 9.40 -16.08 -3.69
CA VAL A 20 10.41 -15.53 -4.60
C VAL A 20 11.00 -14.21 -4.08
N ALA A 21 10.14 -13.31 -3.57
CA ALA A 21 10.60 -12.03 -3.04
C ALA A 21 11.47 -12.19 -1.78
N ALA A 22 11.22 -13.21 -0.95
CA ALA A 22 11.99 -13.51 0.26
C ALA A 22 13.43 -13.94 -0.04
N GLU A 23 13.73 -14.40 -1.26
CA GLU A 23 15.10 -14.70 -1.71
C GLU A 23 15.96 -13.43 -1.85
N GLY A 24 15.32 -12.24 -1.93
CA GLY A 24 16.00 -10.95 -1.96
C GLY A 24 16.59 -10.54 -3.32
N GLU A 25 16.32 -11.28 -4.38
CA GLU A 25 16.76 -10.96 -5.74
C GLU A 25 15.72 -10.16 -6.53
N LEU A 26 14.45 -10.55 -6.46
CA LEU A 26 13.35 -9.88 -7.14
C LEU A 26 12.43 -9.18 -6.14
N PRO A 27 11.95 -7.97 -6.45
CA PRO A 27 11.00 -7.29 -5.60
C PRO A 27 9.60 -7.95 -5.69
N THR A 28 8.81 -7.81 -4.64
CA THR A 28 7.41 -8.30 -4.59
C THR A 28 6.55 -7.77 -5.73
N CYS A 29 6.84 -6.57 -6.23
CA CYS A 29 6.08 -5.90 -7.28
C CYS A 29 7.04 -5.10 -8.18
N GLN A 30 6.72 -5.02 -9.48
CA GLN A 30 7.47 -4.22 -10.45
C GLN A 30 7.41 -2.70 -10.17
N ASP A 31 6.36 -2.23 -9.49
CA ASP A 31 6.31 -0.85 -8.98
C ASP A 31 7.03 -0.81 -7.63
N THR A 32 8.33 -0.56 -7.67
CA THR A 32 9.16 -0.50 -6.47
C THR A 32 8.97 0.80 -5.67
N GLY A 33 8.19 1.73 -6.21
CA GLY A 33 7.57 2.82 -5.49
C GLY A 33 8.47 4.00 -5.16
N THR A 34 7.86 4.99 -4.52
CA THR A 34 8.56 6.14 -3.92
C THR A 34 9.10 5.73 -2.56
N ALA A 35 10.38 6.02 -2.33
CA ALA A 35 10.99 5.81 -1.02
C ALA A 35 10.57 6.93 -0.05
N ILE A 36 10.12 6.53 1.12
CA ILE A 36 9.73 7.41 2.22
C ILE A 36 10.49 6.97 3.47
N CYS A 37 11.12 7.90 4.14
CA CYS A 37 11.76 7.70 5.44
C CYS A 37 11.12 8.63 6.47
N ILE A 38 10.58 8.06 7.53
CA ILE A 38 10.09 8.79 8.69
C ILE A 38 11.00 8.42 9.85
N ALA A 39 11.71 9.38 10.41
CA ALA A 39 12.70 9.14 11.43
C ALA A 39 12.44 9.95 12.70
N HIS A 40 12.79 9.39 13.85
CA HIS A 40 12.78 10.04 15.15
C HIS A 40 14.19 10.03 15.72
N LYS A 41 14.83 11.19 15.74
CA LYS A 41 16.19 11.39 16.19
C LYS A 41 16.20 11.76 17.67
N GLY A 42 16.85 10.97 18.48
CA GLY A 42 17.06 11.28 19.90
C GLY A 42 17.87 12.55 20.11
N GLU A 43 17.61 13.24 21.22
CA GLU A 43 18.24 14.55 21.53
C GLU A 43 19.77 14.43 21.68
N ASP A 44 20.25 13.27 22.11
CA ASP A 44 21.69 13.02 22.31
C ASP A 44 22.37 12.39 21.09
N VAL A 45 21.65 12.23 19.96
CA VAL A 45 22.22 11.64 18.74
C VAL A 45 22.94 12.71 17.93
N TRP A 46 24.25 12.55 17.80
CA TRP A 46 25.10 13.38 16.97
C TRP A 46 25.72 12.57 15.84
N THR A 47 25.28 12.80 14.60
CA THR A 47 25.78 12.08 13.42
C THR A 47 26.99 12.75 12.76
N GLY A 48 27.16 14.05 12.97
CA GLY A 48 28.23 14.84 12.31
C GLY A 48 28.05 14.98 10.79
N ALA A 49 26.86 14.65 10.24
CA ALA A 49 26.58 14.63 8.82
C ALA A 49 25.20 15.23 8.51
N ASP A 50 24.95 15.48 7.23
CA ASP A 50 23.60 15.78 6.72
C ASP A 50 22.82 14.47 6.60
N ASP A 51 21.99 14.20 7.59
CA ASP A 51 21.23 12.94 7.70
C ASP A 51 20.32 12.73 6.49
N ALA A 52 19.62 13.76 6.04
CA ALA A 52 18.69 13.65 4.90
C ALA A 52 19.45 13.30 3.61
N ARG A 53 20.63 13.90 3.41
CA ARG A 53 21.50 13.61 2.28
C ARG A 53 22.04 12.18 2.34
N CYS A 54 22.42 11.70 3.53
CA CYS A 54 22.90 10.32 3.71
C CYS A 54 21.79 9.31 3.42
N ILE A 55 20.56 9.55 3.90
CA ILE A 55 19.39 8.70 3.63
C ILE A 55 19.07 8.70 2.12
N ALA A 56 19.03 9.88 1.48
CA ALA A 56 18.79 9.99 0.04
C ALA A 56 19.83 9.23 -0.79
N ARG A 57 21.10 9.30 -0.39
CA ARG A 57 22.17 8.53 -1.01
C ARG A 57 21.96 7.02 -0.87
N GLY A 58 21.59 6.54 0.31
CA GLY A 58 21.28 5.13 0.53
C GLY A 58 20.10 4.66 -0.33
N VAL A 59 19.06 5.47 -0.50
CA VAL A 59 17.95 5.20 -1.43
C VAL A 59 18.49 5.06 -2.86
N TYR A 60 19.25 6.04 -3.35
CA TYR A 60 19.81 6.00 -4.71
C TYR A 60 20.65 4.74 -4.94
N GLU A 61 21.59 4.45 -4.05
CA GLU A 61 22.47 3.30 -4.17
C GLU A 61 21.69 1.99 -4.20
N THR A 62 20.69 1.83 -3.31
CA THR A 62 19.81 0.65 -3.28
C THR A 62 19.05 0.45 -4.59
N TYR A 63 18.42 1.51 -5.12
CA TYR A 63 17.67 1.40 -6.36
C TYR A 63 18.55 1.06 -7.56
N LYS A 64 19.77 1.59 -7.58
CA LYS A 64 20.76 1.31 -8.63
C LYS A 64 21.31 -0.12 -8.55
N GLU A 65 21.79 -0.52 -7.36
CA GLU A 65 22.45 -1.82 -7.18
C GLU A 65 21.50 -3.01 -7.27
N ARG A 66 20.25 -2.82 -6.86
CA ARG A 66 19.21 -3.86 -6.92
C ARG A 66 18.38 -3.80 -8.20
N ASN A 67 18.74 -2.97 -9.16
CA ASN A 67 18.01 -2.78 -10.41
C ASN A 67 16.50 -2.53 -10.22
N LEU A 68 16.17 -1.72 -9.20
CA LEU A 68 14.78 -1.36 -8.92
C LEU A 68 14.30 -0.31 -9.92
N ARG A 69 12.99 -0.27 -10.15
CA ARG A 69 12.39 0.66 -11.09
C ARG A 69 12.43 2.09 -10.59
N TYR A 70 12.96 3.00 -11.39
CA TYR A 70 12.91 4.44 -11.12
C TYR A 70 11.53 4.99 -11.51
N SER A 71 10.72 5.33 -10.51
CA SER A 71 9.35 5.80 -10.69
C SER A 71 9.20 7.30 -10.46
N GLN A 72 10.23 7.98 -9.93
CA GLN A 72 10.17 9.41 -9.66
C GLN A 72 10.36 10.23 -10.92
N VAL A 73 9.46 11.20 -11.10
CA VAL A 73 9.57 12.24 -12.12
C VAL A 73 9.88 13.58 -11.44
N VAL A 74 10.61 14.42 -12.15
CA VAL A 74 10.96 15.76 -11.71
C VAL A 74 10.40 16.80 -12.67
N PRO A 75 9.71 17.85 -12.16
CA PRO A 75 9.14 18.89 -12.98
C PRO A 75 10.19 19.87 -13.48
N PHE A 76 10.07 20.29 -14.72
CA PHE A 76 10.83 21.40 -15.33
C PHE A 76 9.96 22.63 -15.56
N SER A 77 8.64 22.44 -15.63
CA SER A 77 7.64 23.47 -15.70
C SER A 77 6.35 22.98 -15.04
N MET A 78 5.25 23.72 -15.11
CA MET A 78 3.94 23.24 -14.65
C MET A 78 3.41 22.04 -15.44
N ILE A 79 3.92 21.79 -16.62
CA ILE A 79 3.44 20.75 -17.54
C ILE A 79 4.55 19.75 -17.86
N ASP A 80 5.78 20.21 -18.02
CA ASP A 80 6.90 19.37 -18.45
C ASP A 80 7.56 18.67 -17.27
N GLU A 81 7.71 17.37 -17.39
CA GLU A 81 8.38 16.53 -16.40
C GLU A 81 9.23 15.43 -17.06
N LYS A 82 10.24 14.95 -16.36
CA LYS A 82 11.06 13.82 -16.79
C LYS A 82 11.32 12.86 -15.65
N ASN A 83 11.51 11.57 -15.98
CA ASN A 83 11.99 10.61 -15.00
C ASN A 83 13.35 11.08 -14.44
N SER A 84 13.50 11.02 -13.11
CA SER A 84 14.73 11.48 -12.45
C SER A 84 15.96 10.63 -12.76
N GLY A 85 15.79 9.38 -13.21
CA GLY A 85 16.85 8.41 -13.44
C GLY A 85 17.59 7.94 -12.19
N THR A 86 17.06 8.30 -11.00
CA THR A 86 17.68 8.03 -9.69
C THR A 86 16.72 7.55 -8.62
N ASN A 87 15.42 7.60 -8.92
CA ASN A 87 14.31 7.48 -7.97
C ASN A 87 14.32 8.51 -6.81
N LEU A 88 15.03 9.60 -7.00
CA LEU A 88 15.01 10.77 -6.10
C LEU A 88 14.16 11.90 -6.72
N PRO A 89 13.64 12.82 -5.89
CA PRO A 89 13.79 12.89 -4.44
C PRO A 89 12.98 11.82 -3.71
N ALA A 90 13.51 11.36 -2.57
CA ALA A 90 12.75 10.61 -1.58
C ALA A 90 12.03 11.59 -0.63
N GLN A 91 10.93 11.17 0.00
CA GLN A 91 10.38 11.91 1.12
C GLN A 91 11.16 11.52 2.38
N ILE A 92 11.75 12.50 3.07
CA ILE A 92 12.54 12.28 4.28
C ILE A 92 12.06 13.26 5.35
N ASP A 93 11.42 12.72 6.38
CA ASP A 93 10.90 13.47 7.52
C ASP A 93 11.67 13.05 8.76
N ILE A 94 12.42 13.98 9.38
CA ILE A 94 13.20 13.72 10.58
C ILE A 94 12.63 14.57 11.72
N TYR A 95 12.10 13.89 12.74
CA TYR A 95 11.54 14.50 13.93
C TYR A 95 12.54 14.41 15.08
N GLY A 96 12.70 15.49 15.83
CA GLY A 96 13.49 15.56 17.06
C GLY A 96 12.62 15.48 18.33
N GLY A 97 13.27 15.64 19.48
CA GLY A 97 12.57 15.82 20.76
C GLY A 97 12.24 14.52 21.53
N LYS A 98 12.79 13.38 21.15
CA LYS A 98 12.76 12.16 21.93
C LYS A 98 14.03 12.09 22.80
N PRO A 99 13.95 11.94 24.14
CA PRO A 99 15.15 11.80 24.96
C PRO A 99 15.98 10.57 24.57
N GLY A 100 17.31 10.69 24.67
CA GLY A 100 18.24 9.56 24.53
C GLY A 100 19.00 9.48 23.21
N MET A 101 19.73 8.38 23.06
CA MET A 101 20.70 8.15 21.97
C MET A 101 20.15 7.22 20.87
N GLU A 102 18.86 6.98 20.83
CA GLU A 102 18.26 6.16 19.77
C GLU A 102 17.85 7.00 18.56
N TYR A 103 18.14 6.50 17.36
CA TYR A 103 17.66 7.06 16.11
C TYR A 103 16.79 6.00 15.43
N GLU A 104 15.48 6.21 15.45
CA GLU A 104 14.50 5.28 14.93
C GLU A 104 14.05 5.66 13.52
N PHE A 105 13.77 4.67 12.69
CA PHE A 105 13.37 4.84 11.31
C PHE A 105 12.20 3.96 10.95
N LEU A 106 11.30 4.49 10.14
CA LEU A 106 10.34 3.74 9.37
C LEU A 106 10.62 4.02 7.88
N PHE A 107 11.02 3.01 7.15
CA PHE A 107 11.14 3.07 5.70
C PHE A 107 9.89 2.47 5.05
N ILE A 108 9.34 3.17 4.09
CA ILE A 108 8.18 2.73 3.29
C ILE A 108 8.52 2.92 1.82
N THR A 109 8.23 1.91 0.98
CA THR A 109 8.22 2.08 -0.47
C THR A 109 6.78 2.06 -0.96
N LYS A 110 6.27 3.22 -1.37
CA LYS A 110 4.86 3.44 -1.72
C LYS A 110 4.67 3.41 -3.23
N GLY A 111 3.97 2.42 -3.75
CA GLY A 111 3.61 2.34 -5.16
C GLY A 111 2.65 3.45 -5.58
N GLY A 112 2.68 3.85 -6.86
CA GLY A 112 1.85 4.93 -7.39
C GLY A 112 0.35 4.68 -7.24
N GLY A 113 -0.10 3.43 -7.42
CA GLY A 113 -1.50 3.06 -7.23
C GLY A 113 -2.00 3.33 -5.81
N SER A 114 -1.28 2.88 -4.80
CA SER A 114 -1.65 3.12 -3.40
C SER A 114 -1.46 4.58 -2.97
N ALA A 115 -0.47 5.29 -3.51
CA ALA A 115 -0.31 6.72 -3.29
C ALA A 115 -1.53 7.52 -3.77
N ASN A 116 -2.08 7.15 -4.94
CA ASN A 116 -3.29 7.77 -5.50
C ASN A 116 -4.58 7.45 -4.72
N LYS A 117 -4.54 6.56 -3.75
CA LYS A 117 -5.68 6.20 -2.89
C LYS A 117 -5.50 6.72 -1.47
N THR A 118 -4.94 7.93 -1.36
CA THR A 118 -4.86 8.67 -0.11
C THR A 118 -5.63 9.98 -0.27
N PHE A 119 -6.68 10.13 0.53
CA PHE A 119 -7.63 11.23 0.45
C PHE A 119 -7.73 11.96 1.78
N LEU A 120 -7.94 13.26 1.71
CA LEU A 120 -8.28 14.10 2.86
C LEU A 120 -9.61 14.80 2.61
N TYR A 121 -10.51 14.66 3.57
CA TYR A 121 -11.82 15.28 3.56
C TYR A 121 -11.95 16.24 4.74
N GLN A 122 -12.33 17.47 4.47
CA GLN A 122 -12.62 18.42 5.54
C GLN A 122 -14.09 18.28 5.92
N GLN A 123 -14.31 17.82 7.15
CA GLN A 123 -15.63 17.60 7.72
C GLN A 123 -15.86 18.49 8.94
N THR A 124 -17.02 18.37 9.54
CA THR A 124 -17.39 19.05 10.78
C THR A 124 -17.77 18.03 11.86
N LYS A 125 -18.03 18.51 13.07
CA LYS A 125 -18.54 17.66 14.17
C LYS A 125 -19.82 16.90 13.79
N ALA A 126 -20.60 17.37 12.84
CA ALA A 126 -21.82 16.71 12.37
C ALA A 126 -21.59 15.28 11.83
N LEU A 127 -20.36 14.98 11.38
CA LEU A 127 -19.98 13.63 10.97
C LEU A 127 -19.87 12.66 12.14
N LEU A 128 -19.59 13.14 13.35
CA LEU A 128 -19.27 12.31 14.52
C LEU A 128 -20.53 11.74 15.21
N ASN A 129 -21.31 10.99 14.45
CA ASN A 129 -22.37 10.11 14.91
C ASN A 129 -22.35 8.84 14.07
N GLU A 130 -22.90 7.76 14.57
CA GLU A 130 -22.77 6.43 13.95
C GLU A 130 -23.35 6.37 12.53
N GLU A 131 -24.52 6.96 12.31
CA GLU A 131 -25.19 6.93 11.00
C GLU A 131 -24.41 7.68 9.94
N SER A 132 -24.05 8.95 10.20
CA SER A 132 -23.32 9.79 9.28
C SER A 132 -21.93 9.24 8.97
N LEU A 133 -21.22 8.77 9.98
CA LEU A 133 -19.87 8.22 9.82
C LEU A 133 -19.91 6.90 9.04
N THR A 134 -20.87 6.03 9.32
CA THR A 134 -21.05 4.77 8.57
C THR A 134 -21.35 5.05 7.09
N LYS A 135 -22.25 5.99 6.81
CA LYS A 135 -22.60 6.39 5.43
C LYS A 135 -21.37 6.96 4.69
N PHE A 136 -20.64 7.85 5.34
CA PHE A 136 -19.44 8.45 4.80
C PHE A 136 -18.37 7.38 4.46
N ILE A 137 -18.08 6.49 5.40
CA ILE A 137 -17.10 5.44 5.19
C ILE A 137 -17.51 4.48 4.08
N LYS A 138 -18.78 4.04 4.04
CA LYS A 138 -19.29 3.16 2.97
C LYS A 138 -19.08 3.76 1.59
N GLN A 139 -19.41 5.04 1.41
CA GLN A 139 -19.23 5.73 0.14
C GLN A 139 -17.76 5.73 -0.30
N HIS A 140 -16.86 6.14 0.59
CA HIS A 140 -15.45 6.28 0.24
C HIS A 140 -14.70 4.94 0.11
N ILE A 141 -15.13 3.89 0.80
CA ILE A 141 -14.62 2.53 0.56
C ILE A 141 -14.99 2.06 -0.85
N PHE A 142 -16.21 2.32 -1.29
CA PHE A 142 -16.62 1.98 -2.65
C PHE A 142 -15.78 2.74 -3.70
N ASP A 143 -15.51 4.02 -3.47
CA ASP A 143 -14.70 4.88 -4.35
C ASP A 143 -13.21 4.47 -4.40
N LEU A 144 -12.70 3.73 -3.41
CA LEU A 144 -11.34 3.17 -3.46
C LEU A 144 -11.15 2.26 -4.67
N GLY A 145 -12.13 1.40 -4.95
CA GLY A 145 -12.06 0.42 -6.05
C GLY A 145 -10.85 -0.50 -5.95
N THR A 146 -10.47 -1.10 -7.07
CA THR A 146 -9.42 -2.15 -7.12
C THR A 146 -8.12 -1.70 -7.79
N SER A 147 -8.02 -0.47 -8.28
CA SER A 147 -6.88 -0.01 -9.10
C SER A 147 -5.54 0.07 -8.36
N ALA A 148 -5.54 0.05 -7.03
CA ALA A 148 -4.33 0.07 -6.21
C ALA A 148 -3.93 -1.32 -5.67
N CYS A 149 -4.38 -2.39 -6.29
CA CYS A 149 -4.02 -3.78 -5.99
C CYS A 149 -4.43 -4.23 -4.57
N PRO A 150 -5.75 -4.33 -4.27
CA PRO A 150 -6.22 -4.96 -3.04
C PRO A 150 -5.89 -6.48 -3.03
N PRO A 151 -5.90 -7.14 -1.87
CA PRO A 151 -6.38 -6.66 -0.56
C PRO A 151 -5.50 -5.57 0.05
N TYR A 152 -6.13 -4.52 0.61
CA TYR A 152 -5.44 -3.38 1.19
C TYR A 152 -5.15 -3.52 2.67
N HIS A 153 -4.10 -2.85 3.13
CA HIS A 153 -3.99 -2.38 4.52
C HIS A 153 -4.65 -1.00 4.56
N LEU A 154 -5.88 -0.95 5.05
CA LEU A 154 -6.71 0.26 5.06
C LEU A 154 -6.49 1.04 6.35
N ALA A 155 -6.25 2.33 6.23
CA ALA A 155 -6.17 3.23 7.37
C ALA A 155 -7.14 4.40 7.24
N ILE A 156 -7.78 4.75 8.34
CA ILE A 156 -8.65 5.91 8.47
C ILE A 156 -8.18 6.71 9.68
N CYS A 157 -7.98 8.01 9.52
CA CYS A 157 -7.76 8.92 10.63
C CYS A 157 -8.91 9.91 10.71
N ILE A 158 -9.50 10.04 11.89
CA ILE A 158 -10.58 11.00 12.18
C ILE A 158 -10.06 12.00 13.20
N GLY A 159 -9.86 13.24 12.74
CA GLY A 159 -9.22 14.32 13.49
C GLY A 159 -7.79 14.57 13.03
N GLY A 160 -7.11 15.36 13.80
CA GLY A 160 -5.79 15.90 13.55
C GLY A 160 -5.79 17.39 13.88
N THR A 161 -4.74 17.89 14.52
CA THR A 161 -4.56 19.33 14.80
C THR A 161 -4.30 20.13 13.53
N SER A 162 -3.90 19.43 12.45
CA SER A 162 -3.75 19.98 11.10
C SER A 162 -4.16 18.92 10.06
N ALA A 163 -4.36 19.35 8.82
CA ALA A 163 -4.57 18.48 7.67
C ALA A 163 -3.36 17.55 7.46
N GLU A 164 -2.16 18.09 7.59
CA GLU A 164 -0.90 17.36 7.48
C GLU A 164 -0.80 16.24 8.53
N MET A 165 -1.11 16.54 9.81
CA MET A 165 -1.13 15.53 10.87
C MET A 165 -2.09 14.39 10.54
N CYS A 166 -3.27 14.70 10.01
CA CYS A 166 -4.25 13.69 9.62
C CYS A 166 -3.72 12.77 8.52
N LEU A 167 -3.13 13.32 7.46
CA LEU A 167 -2.52 12.57 6.35
C LEU A 167 -1.29 11.77 6.80
N SER A 168 -0.41 12.36 7.62
CA SER A 168 0.76 11.67 8.17
C SER A 168 0.33 10.48 9.05
N THR A 169 -0.73 10.65 9.84
CA THR A 169 -1.28 9.58 10.68
C THR A 169 -1.79 8.40 9.83
N VAL A 170 -2.54 8.67 8.77
CA VAL A 170 -3.02 7.63 7.85
C VAL A 170 -1.86 6.90 7.17
N LYS A 171 -0.83 7.63 6.73
CA LYS A 171 0.36 7.03 6.14
C LYS A 171 1.03 6.05 7.10
N LYS A 172 1.29 6.47 8.33
CA LYS A 172 1.89 5.64 9.39
C LYS A 172 1.00 4.44 9.74
N ALA A 173 -0.30 4.66 9.88
CA ALA A 173 -1.26 3.60 10.20
C ALA A 173 -1.35 2.56 9.07
N SER A 174 -1.34 2.97 7.79
CA SER A 174 -1.37 2.03 6.67
C SER A 174 -0.13 1.15 6.54
N ALA A 175 0.96 1.50 7.21
CA ALA A 175 2.20 0.73 7.33
C ALA A 175 2.31 -0.05 8.65
N GLY A 176 1.25 -0.10 9.46
CA GLY A 176 1.26 -0.78 10.76
C GLY A 176 2.10 -0.10 11.85
N TYR A 177 2.63 1.10 11.58
CA TYR A 177 3.52 1.80 12.52
C TYR A 177 2.82 2.27 13.80
N LEU A 178 1.50 2.39 13.75
CA LEU A 178 0.68 2.85 14.87
C LEU A 178 -0.09 1.73 15.57
N ASP A 179 0.30 0.46 15.37
CA ASP A 179 -0.41 -0.69 15.93
C ASP A 179 -0.33 -0.77 17.46
N GLU A 180 0.71 -0.18 18.04
CA GLU A 180 0.93 -0.11 19.50
C GLU A 180 0.22 1.09 20.18
N LEU A 181 -0.54 1.89 19.41
CA LEU A 181 -1.32 2.96 20.06
C LEU A 181 -2.34 2.38 21.04
N PRO A 182 -2.62 3.10 22.15
CA PRO A 182 -3.67 2.70 23.07
C PRO A 182 -5.04 2.68 22.37
N THR A 183 -5.99 1.95 22.96
CA THR A 183 -7.35 1.77 22.43
C THR A 183 -8.37 2.74 23.02
N SER A 184 -7.92 3.73 23.79
CA SER A 184 -8.76 4.77 24.37
C SER A 184 -8.05 6.11 24.44
N GLY A 185 -8.80 7.19 24.34
CA GLY A 185 -8.30 8.55 24.55
C GLY A 185 -8.00 8.85 26.03
N ASN A 186 -7.46 10.04 26.26
CA ASN A 186 -7.27 10.59 27.61
C ASN A 186 -7.42 12.12 27.58
N GLU A 187 -7.41 12.76 28.75
CA GLU A 187 -7.50 14.22 28.88
C GLU A 187 -6.31 14.96 28.26
N GLY A 188 -5.14 14.33 28.16
CA GLY A 188 -3.96 14.87 27.49
C GLY A 188 -4.04 14.88 25.97
N GLY A 189 -5.13 14.37 25.38
CA GLY A 189 -5.36 14.43 23.93
C GLY A 189 -4.52 13.45 23.11
N ARG A 190 -4.17 12.28 23.66
CA ARG A 190 -3.46 11.26 22.89
C ARG A 190 -4.32 10.69 21.78
N CYS A 191 -3.68 10.35 20.66
CA CYS A 191 -4.29 9.53 19.62
C CYS A 191 -4.55 8.09 20.13
N PHE A 192 -5.57 7.44 19.59
CA PHE A 192 -5.87 6.05 19.93
C PHE A 192 -6.45 5.29 18.73
N ARG A 193 -6.34 3.96 18.77
CA ARG A 193 -7.02 3.05 17.84
C ARG A 193 -8.42 2.77 18.33
N ASP A 194 -9.40 2.90 17.46
CA ASP A 194 -10.78 2.56 17.74
C ASP A 194 -11.11 1.17 17.18
N LEU A 195 -10.91 0.14 18.01
CA LEU A 195 -11.06 -1.26 17.60
C LEU A 195 -12.52 -1.60 17.21
N GLU A 196 -13.49 -0.95 17.80
CA GLU A 196 -14.91 -1.14 17.45
C GLU A 196 -15.15 -0.64 16.00
N TRP A 197 -14.64 0.52 15.66
CA TRP A 197 -14.74 1.05 14.31
C TRP A 197 -13.87 0.27 13.32
N GLU A 198 -12.74 -0.28 13.73
CA GLU A 198 -11.94 -1.18 12.87
C GLU A 198 -12.75 -2.40 12.43
N GLU A 199 -13.47 -3.06 13.37
CA GLU A 199 -14.35 -4.18 13.06
C GLU A 199 -15.54 -3.78 12.18
N LYS A 200 -16.19 -2.64 12.47
CA LYS A 200 -17.29 -2.12 11.63
C LYS A 200 -16.83 -1.84 10.21
N VAL A 201 -15.69 -1.19 10.04
CA VAL A 201 -15.13 -0.90 8.71
C VAL A 201 -14.70 -2.17 7.99
N LEU A 202 -14.10 -3.13 8.66
CA LEU A 202 -13.76 -4.43 8.09
C LEU A 202 -15.00 -5.15 7.55
N LYS A 203 -16.10 -5.11 8.29
CA LYS A 203 -17.39 -5.66 7.84
C LYS A 203 -17.92 -4.92 6.62
N ILE A 204 -17.88 -3.59 6.61
CA ILE A 204 -18.27 -2.75 5.46
C ILE A 204 -17.46 -3.14 4.21
N CYS A 205 -16.15 -3.33 4.36
CA CYS A 205 -15.27 -3.73 3.25
C CYS A 205 -15.65 -5.11 2.69
N ARG A 206 -15.96 -6.08 3.55
CA ARG A 206 -16.39 -7.43 3.16
C ARG A 206 -17.73 -7.45 2.44
N GLU A 207 -18.65 -6.57 2.85
CA GLU A 207 -20.00 -6.43 2.29
C GLU A 207 -20.05 -5.54 1.04
N SER A 208 -18.99 -4.81 0.74
CA SER A 208 -18.95 -3.85 -0.39
C SER A 208 -19.10 -4.51 -1.77
N GLY A 209 -18.72 -5.78 -1.87
CA GLY A 209 -18.70 -6.51 -3.15
C GLY A 209 -17.57 -6.10 -4.10
N VAL A 210 -16.69 -5.16 -3.70
CA VAL A 210 -15.56 -4.70 -4.54
C VAL A 210 -14.51 -5.79 -4.70
N GLY A 211 -14.14 -6.47 -3.60
CA GLY A 211 -13.19 -7.58 -3.61
C GLY A 211 -11.75 -7.19 -3.96
N ALA A 212 -10.95 -8.21 -4.31
CA ALA A 212 -9.57 -8.05 -4.70
C ALA A 212 -9.43 -7.79 -6.22
N GLN A 213 -8.27 -7.30 -6.65
CA GLN A 213 -8.05 -6.87 -8.04
C GLN A 213 -8.17 -8.00 -9.07
N PHE A 214 -7.61 -9.16 -8.75
CA PHE A 214 -7.58 -10.32 -9.69
C PHE A 214 -8.66 -11.35 -9.42
N GLY A 215 -9.62 -11.02 -8.61
CA GLY A 215 -10.62 -11.90 -8.05
C GLY A 215 -10.38 -12.14 -6.57
N GLY A 216 -11.42 -12.59 -5.90
CA GLY A 216 -11.39 -12.78 -4.46
C GLY A 216 -12.32 -11.84 -3.71
N LYS A 217 -12.72 -12.31 -2.55
CA LYS A 217 -13.74 -11.69 -1.71
C LYS A 217 -13.23 -10.48 -0.94
N TYR A 218 -11.93 -10.43 -0.69
CA TYR A 218 -11.35 -9.54 0.31
C TYR A 218 -10.79 -8.27 -0.30
N LEU A 219 -11.45 -7.13 -0.03
CA LEU A 219 -10.96 -5.81 -0.38
C LEU A 219 -9.80 -5.38 0.52
N VAL A 220 -9.78 -5.82 1.77
CA VAL A 220 -8.77 -5.45 2.75
C VAL A 220 -8.25 -6.68 3.50
N HIS A 221 -6.97 -6.66 3.86
CA HIS A 221 -6.36 -7.57 4.83
C HIS A 221 -6.77 -7.18 6.25
N ASP A 222 -6.60 -5.91 6.55
CA ASP A 222 -6.86 -5.33 7.85
C ASP A 222 -7.28 -3.86 7.74
N VAL A 223 -7.74 -3.32 8.85
CA VAL A 223 -8.21 -1.94 8.98
C VAL A 223 -7.60 -1.33 10.24
N ARG A 224 -7.21 -0.07 10.15
CA ARG A 224 -6.81 0.75 11.29
C ARG A 224 -7.61 2.03 11.30
N VAL A 225 -8.31 2.27 12.41
CA VAL A 225 -9.07 3.50 12.62
C VAL A 225 -8.45 4.29 13.77
N ILE A 226 -7.83 5.41 13.44
CA ILE A 226 -7.16 6.26 14.41
C ILE A 226 -8.04 7.47 14.71
N ARG A 227 -8.28 7.70 16.00
CA ARG A 227 -8.94 8.90 16.49
C ARG A 227 -7.90 9.86 17.04
N ALA A 228 -7.87 11.09 16.52
CA ALA A 228 -6.90 12.11 16.89
C ALA A 228 -7.59 13.36 17.45
N PRO A 229 -6.90 14.16 18.30
CA PRO A 229 -7.36 15.49 18.71
C PRO A 229 -7.59 16.38 17.50
N ARG A 230 -8.50 17.33 17.61
CA ARG A 230 -8.82 18.27 16.52
C ARG A 230 -9.23 19.64 17.04
N HIS A 231 -9.17 20.64 16.19
CA HIS A 231 -9.83 21.92 16.47
C HIS A 231 -11.36 21.71 16.48
N ALA A 232 -12.05 22.36 17.41
CA ALA A 232 -13.50 22.16 17.60
C ALA A 232 -14.33 22.45 16.33
N ALA A 233 -13.91 23.42 15.52
CA ALA A 233 -14.61 23.84 14.29
C ALA A 233 -14.22 23.01 13.05
N SER A 234 -13.23 22.12 13.12
CA SER A 234 -12.80 21.29 12.00
C SER A 234 -12.82 19.80 12.35
N CYS A 235 -13.04 18.94 11.39
CA CYS A 235 -12.93 17.49 11.56
C CYS A 235 -12.32 16.91 10.29
N PRO A 236 -10.99 17.02 10.12
CA PRO A 236 -10.36 16.36 8.98
C PRO A 236 -10.50 14.85 9.11
N VAL A 237 -10.79 14.19 7.99
CA VAL A 237 -10.84 12.74 7.88
C VAL A 237 -9.93 12.34 6.71
N ALA A 238 -8.93 11.53 6.99
CA ALA A 238 -8.10 10.96 5.96
C ALA A 238 -8.37 9.47 5.82
N ILE A 239 -8.38 9.01 4.56
CA ILE A 239 -8.52 7.60 4.20
C ILE A 239 -7.35 7.27 3.28
N GLY A 240 -6.62 6.23 3.56
CA GLY A 240 -5.49 5.81 2.74
C GLY A 240 -5.22 4.32 2.84
N VAL A 241 -4.50 3.80 1.86
CA VAL A 241 -4.20 2.38 1.77
C VAL A 241 -2.72 2.10 1.51
N SER A 242 -2.24 0.96 1.98
CA SER A 242 -1.11 0.26 1.38
C SER A 242 -1.65 -0.91 0.57
N CYS A 243 -1.02 -1.22 -0.56
CA CYS A 243 -1.46 -2.30 -1.44
C CYS A 243 -1.06 -3.68 -0.90
N SER A 244 -1.52 -4.74 -1.54
CA SER A 244 -1.16 -6.13 -1.19
C SER A 244 0.35 -6.44 -1.25
N ALA A 245 1.12 -5.60 -1.94
CA ALA A 245 2.58 -5.65 -1.96
C ALA A 245 3.17 -4.59 -1.01
N ASP A 246 2.60 -4.44 0.17
CA ASP A 246 3.06 -3.50 1.20
C ASP A 246 4.53 -3.78 1.55
N ARG A 247 5.33 -2.70 1.53
CA ARG A 247 6.77 -2.78 1.76
C ARG A 247 7.19 -1.69 2.71
N ASN A 248 7.37 -2.08 3.94
CA ASN A 248 7.89 -1.20 4.97
C ASN A 248 8.81 -2.01 5.91
N ILE A 249 9.71 -1.31 6.57
CA ILE A 249 10.61 -1.87 7.57
C ILE A 249 10.95 -0.83 8.62
N LYS A 250 10.96 -1.24 9.87
CA LYS A 250 11.48 -0.44 10.97
C LYS A 250 12.97 -0.70 11.14
N ALA A 251 13.70 0.33 11.53
CA ALA A 251 15.10 0.24 11.87
C ALA A 251 15.41 1.17 13.04
N LYS A 252 16.50 0.90 13.75
CA LYS A 252 17.05 1.82 14.73
C LYS A 252 18.57 1.75 14.76
N ILE A 253 19.17 2.88 15.07
CA ILE A 253 20.59 3.01 15.36
C ILE A 253 20.71 3.39 16.83
N THR A 254 21.57 2.66 17.54
CA THR A 254 21.91 2.88 18.94
C THR A 254 23.43 2.85 19.10
N PRO A 255 24.00 3.19 20.26
CA PRO A 255 25.43 3.02 20.50
C PRO A 255 25.93 1.58 20.29
N GLU A 256 25.06 0.57 20.44
CA GLU A 256 25.39 -0.84 20.28
C GLU A 256 25.38 -1.30 18.81
N GLY A 257 24.76 -0.53 17.90
CA GLY A 257 24.74 -0.86 16.47
C GLY A 257 23.48 -0.50 15.74
N ILE A 258 23.32 -1.11 14.56
CA ILE A 258 22.18 -0.94 13.65
C ILE A 258 21.29 -2.18 13.76
N PHE A 259 20.03 -1.95 14.03
CA PHE A 259 19.02 -3.01 14.19
C PHE A 259 17.93 -2.83 13.14
N LEU A 260 17.57 -3.93 12.48
CA LEU A 260 16.47 -3.97 11.52
C LEU A 260 15.35 -4.85 12.06
N GLU A 261 14.10 -4.46 11.77
CA GLU A 261 12.94 -5.29 12.01
C GLU A 261 13.10 -6.65 11.31
N GLN A 262 12.70 -7.69 12.00
CA GLN A 262 12.81 -9.04 11.48
C GLN A 262 11.57 -9.39 10.65
N LEU A 263 11.68 -9.30 9.34
CA LEU A 263 10.61 -9.69 8.43
C LEU A 263 10.55 -11.22 8.28
N GLU A 264 9.40 -11.73 7.81
CA GLU A 264 9.22 -13.15 7.51
C GLU A 264 10.19 -13.61 6.40
N LYS A 265 11.06 -14.54 6.73
CA LYS A 265 12.07 -15.09 5.81
C LYS A 265 11.66 -16.41 5.16
N ASN A 266 10.61 -17.05 5.68
CA ASN A 266 10.11 -18.32 5.16
C ASN A 266 8.60 -18.27 4.88
N PRO A 267 8.13 -17.46 3.92
CA PRO A 267 6.72 -17.41 3.56
C PRO A 267 6.18 -18.74 3.04
N ALA A 268 7.06 -19.65 2.60
CA ALA A 268 6.65 -20.99 2.16
C ALA A 268 5.90 -21.78 3.24
N ARG A 269 6.12 -21.49 4.52
CA ARG A 269 5.38 -22.13 5.64
C ARG A 269 3.87 -21.86 5.62
N PHE A 270 3.43 -20.83 4.91
CA PHE A 270 2.01 -20.47 4.76
C PHE A 270 1.39 -21.10 3.51
N LEU A 271 2.17 -21.74 2.64
CA LEU A 271 1.62 -22.45 1.49
C LEU A 271 0.79 -23.64 1.95
N PRO A 272 -0.34 -23.91 1.30
CA PRO A 272 -1.10 -25.13 1.54
C PRO A 272 -0.25 -26.35 1.17
N LYS A 273 -0.48 -27.49 1.85
CA LYS A 273 0.25 -28.75 1.58
C LYS A 273 0.09 -29.21 0.14
N GLU A 274 -1.05 -28.92 -0.45
CA GLU A 274 -1.37 -29.24 -1.84
C GLU A 274 -1.73 -27.95 -2.58
N ALA A 275 -1.21 -27.79 -3.80
CA ALA A 275 -1.60 -26.66 -4.64
C ALA A 275 -3.12 -26.71 -4.92
N PRO A 276 -3.81 -25.56 -4.98
CA PRO A 276 -5.23 -25.56 -5.33
C PRO A 276 -5.46 -26.25 -6.65
N ALA A 277 -6.52 -27.07 -6.72
CA ALA A 277 -6.95 -27.65 -7.97
C ALA A 277 -7.21 -26.54 -8.99
N MET A 278 -6.59 -26.67 -10.14
CA MET A 278 -6.78 -25.71 -11.22
C MET A 278 -7.76 -26.30 -12.24
N SER A 279 -8.75 -25.49 -12.62
CA SER A 279 -9.62 -25.87 -13.75
C SER A 279 -8.76 -26.08 -15.00
N PRO A 280 -9.12 -27.05 -15.87
CA PRO A 280 -8.45 -27.21 -17.15
C PRO A 280 -8.37 -25.88 -17.89
N ALA A 281 -7.21 -25.58 -18.48
CA ALA A 281 -7.07 -24.39 -19.29
C ALA A 281 -7.53 -24.67 -20.73
N VAL A 282 -8.06 -23.66 -21.38
CA VAL A 282 -8.38 -23.69 -22.81
C VAL A 282 -7.19 -23.17 -23.59
N ASP A 283 -6.71 -23.93 -24.55
CA ASP A 283 -5.61 -23.52 -25.42
C ASP A 283 -6.13 -22.61 -26.52
N ILE A 284 -5.48 -21.45 -26.67
CA ILE A 284 -5.81 -20.45 -27.68
C ILE A 284 -4.55 -20.06 -28.45
N ASP A 285 -4.60 -20.26 -29.75
CA ASP A 285 -3.56 -19.81 -30.68
C ASP A 285 -3.90 -18.40 -31.19
N LEU A 286 -3.11 -17.42 -30.79
CA LEU A 286 -3.32 -16.01 -31.15
C LEU A 286 -2.93 -15.73 -32.59
N ASP A 287 -2.10 -16.57 -33.21
CA ASP A 287 -1.64 -16.41 -34.59
C ASP A 287 -2.72 -16.84 -35.61
N GLU A 288 -3.81 -17.48 -35.16
CA GLU A 288 -5.00 -17.76 -35.98
C GLU A 288 -5.83 -16.50 -36.33
N GLY A 289 -5.51 -15.36 -35.77
CA GLY A 289 -6.17 -14.08 -35.99
C GLY A 289 -7.31 -13.77 -35.03
N MET A 290 -7.51 -12.48 -34.78
CA MET A 290 -8.39 -12.00 -33.71
C MET A 290 -9.87 -12.37 -33.87
N ASP A 291 -10.36 -12.58 -35.09
CA ASP A 291 -11.75 -12.97 -35.29
C ASP A 291 -12.02 -14.40 -34.80
N LYS A 292 -11.09 -15.32 -35.07
CA LYS A 292 -11.17 -16.68 -34.51
C LYS A 292 -10.98 -16.69 -33.00
N VAL A 293 -9.99 -15.96 -32.49
CA VAL A 293 -9.74 -15.83 -31.05
C VAL A 293 -11.00 -15.34 -30.34
N ARG A 294 -11.64 -14.27 -30.82
CA ARG A 294 -12.90 -13.76 -30.27
C ARG A 294 -14.03 -14.78 -30.31
N ALA A 295 -14.18 -15.48 -31.43
CA ALA A 295 -15.19 -16.51 -31.59
C ALA A 295 -15.00 -17.71 -30.63
N ILE A 296 -13.74 -18.02 -30.26
CA ILE A 296 -13.45 -19.06 -29.27
C ILE A 296 -13.76 -18.51 -27.87
N LEU A 297 -13.27 -17.31 -27.53
CA LEU A 297 -13.43 -16.69 -26.20
C LEU A 297 -14.90 -16.50 -25.81
N THR A 298 -15.78 -16.17 -26.76
CA THR A 298 -17.22 -16.02 -26.49
C THR A 298 -17.94 -17.31 -26.07
N LYS A 299 -17.32 -18.47 -26.26
CA LYS A 299 -17.88 -19.78 -25.84
C LYS A 299 -17.65 -20.06 -24.36
N TYR A 300 -16.80 -19.31 -23.69
CA TYR A 300 -16.39 -19.58 -22.33
C TYR A 300 -16.82 -18.45 -21.38
N PRO A 301 -17.18 -18.79 -20.14
CA PRO A 301 -17.53 -17.79 -19.14
C PRO A 301 -16.30 -16.98 -18.71
N ILE A 302 -16.56 -15.78 -18.14
CA ILE A 302 -15.53 -14.97 -17.50
C ILE A 302 -14.81 -15.79 -16.43
N LYS A 303 -13.51 -15.54 -16.25
CA LYS A 303 -12.59 -16.30 -15.36
C LYS A 303 -12.22 -17.70 -15.84
N THR A 304 -12.54 -18.10 -17.06
CA THR A 304 -12.00 -19.31 -17.64
C THR A 304 -10.48 -19.18 -17.79
N ARG A 305 -9.75 -20.17 -17.34
CA ARG A 305 -8.31 -20.24 -17.50
C ARG A 305 -7.93 -20.51 -18.95
N LEU A 306 -6.97 -19.74 -19.46
CA LEU A 306 -6.51 -19.82 -20.84
C LEU A 306 -5.00 -20.07 -20.88
N ASN A 307 -4.55 -20.92 -21.79
CA ASN A 307 -3.17 -21.03 -22.24
C ASN A 307 -3.08 -20.28 -23.56
N LEU A 308 -2.42 -19.14 -23.59
CA LEU A 308 -2.26 -18.33 -24.78
C LEU A 308 -0.91 -18.67 -25.45
N ARG A 309 -0.96 -18.95 -26.75
CA ARG A 309 0.22 -19.15 -27.58
C ARG A 309 0.20 -18.15 -28.74
N GLY A 310 1.36 -17.62 -29.12
CA GLY A 310 1.51 -16.65 -30.21
C GLY A 310 2.03 -15.30 -29.75
N THR A 311 1.98 -14.33 -30.63
CA THR A 311 2.50 -12.98 -30.36
C THR A 311 1.58 -12.19 -29.46
N LEU A 312 2.10 -11.70 -28.34
CA LEU A 312 1.40 -10.87 -27.35
C LEU A 312 2.02 -9.47 -27.29
N ILE A 313 1.17 -8.46 -27.32
CA ILE A 313 1.55 -7.08 -27.03
C ILE A 313 1.11 -6.72 -25.62
N VAL A 314 2.09 -6.43 -24.77
CA VAL A 314 1.82 -5.97 -23.40
C VAL A 314 1.80 -4.45 -23.38
N ALA A 315 0.67 -3.88 -23.04
CA ALA A 315 0.47 -2.44 -22.96
C ALA A 315 -0.26 -2.05 -21.69
N ARG A 316 0.06 -0.88 -21.13
CA ARG A 316 -0.54 -0.33 -19.93
C ARG A 316 -1.13 1.06 -20.18
N ASP A 317 -1.46 1.76 -19.11
CA ASP A 317 -2.26 2.98 -19.07
C ASP A 317 -1.87 4.04 -20.08
N ILE A 318 -0.56 4.30 -20.25
CA ILE A 318 -0.05 5.30 -21.23
C ILE A 318 -0.37 4.89 -22.66
N ALA A 319 -0.21 3.61 -22.99
CA ALA A 319 -0.54 3.11 -24.32
C ALA A 319 -2.05 3.19 -24.58
N HIS A 320 -2.87 2.80 -23.60
CA HIS A 320 -4.33 2.91 -23.68
C HIS A 320 -4.78 4.37 -23.83
N ALA A 321 -4.18 5.29 -23.07
CA ALA A 321 -4.47 6.72 -23.21
C ALA A 321 -4.14 7.25 -24.60
N ARG A 322 -3.01 6.85 -25.20
CA ARG A 322 -2.63 7.22 -26.55
C ARG A 322 -3.53 6.62 -27.65
N ILE A 323 -4.01 5.39 -27.43
CA ILE A 323 -4.97 4.75 -28.37
C ILE A 323 -6.32 5.47 -28.34
N LYS A 324 -6.71 6.03 -27.18
CA LYS A 324 -7.97 6.76 -27.03
C LYS A 324 -7.94 8.16 -27.65
N GLN A 325 -6.79 8.80 -27.76
CA GLN A 325 -6.57 10.08 -28.46
C GLN A 325 -6.71 9.92 -29.97
#